data_5477cc8e0cbe518ca695256fefaa3fd7
#
_entry.id   5477cc8e0cbe518ca695256fefaa3fd7
#
_cell.length_a   1.000
_cell.length_b   1.000
_cell.length_c   1.000
_cell.angle_alpha   90.00
_cell.angle_beta   90.00
_cell.angle_gamma   90.00
#
_symmetry.space_group_name_H-M   'P 1'
#
loop_
_entity.id
_entity.type
_entity.pdbx_description
1 polymer ?
#
loop_
_entity_poly.entity_id
_entity_poly.type
_entity_poly.pdbx_seq_one_letter_code
_entity_poly.pdbx_strand_id
1 'polypeptide(L)'
;MADKYKVVEIFKSISGESFHSGEVAVFVRLYGCNLRCKYGNNECDTPYSYEGNQYKLMTADEICDEVNKLSTNKFVVLTGGEPLIHPNIEFLLYEMAVLNHLKVDVETNGSVDIRSIVAKLMTIQNSSMLSENIIFTIDYKSPSCGMNSAMISDFAEMVDTINRCGFEVNVKCVITPTGEDIAAVKALVNRLDRISTLDTSQHLFISPVYGCDIAAIVDNMCKSELLSKCRLQLQIHKYIWDPEKRGV
;
A
#
# COMPACT_ATOMS: atom_id res chain seq x y z
N MET A 1 2.33 21.90 20.27
CA MET A 1 1.36 22.05 19.17
C MET A 1 1.11 20.66 18.64
N ALA A 2 -0.14 20.28 18.35
CA ALA A 2 -0.44 19.00 17.74
C ALA A 2 0.18 18.92 16.33
N ASP A 3 0.68 17.75 15.98
CA ASP A 3 1.20 17.51 14.64
C ASP A 3 0.10 17.66 13.59
N LYS A 4 0.44 18.22 12.45
CA LYS A 4 -0.49 18.40 11.33
C LYS A 4 -0.01 17.66 10.11
N TYR A 5 -0.94 16.95 9.48
CA TYR A 5 -0.73 16.18 8.26
C TYR A 5 -1.30 16.95 7.07
N LYS A 6 -0.63 16.84 5.94
CA LYS A 6 -1.09 17.43 4.67
C LYS A 6 -2.10 16.48 4.03
N VAL A 7 -3.38 16.77 4.11
CA VAL A 7 -4.46 15.92 3.58
C VAL A 7 -4.97 16.47 2.25
N VAL A 8 -4.88 15.65 1.20
CA VAL A 8 -5.41 15.99 -0.13
C VAL A 8 -6.92 15.82 -0.16
N GLU A 9 -7.39 14.65 0.27
CA GLU A 9 -8.80 14.29 0.24
C GLU A 9 -9.13 13.22 1.28
N ILE A 10 -10.38 13.21 1.75
CA ILE A 10 -10.97 12.12 2.52
C ILE A 10 -12.30 11.78 1.85
N PHE A 11 -12.48 10.55 1.42
CA PHE A 11 -13.69 10.12 0.69
C PHE A 11 -14.00 8.65 0.95
N LYS A 12 -15.25 8.24 0.67
CA LYS A 12 -15.70 6.85 0.81
C LYS A 12 -15.84 6.20 -0.56
N SER A 13 -15.23 5.04 -0.70
CA SER A 13 -15.29 4.25 -1.94
C SER A 13 -15.11 2.76 -1.65
N ILE A 14 -14.83 1.99 -2.69
CA ILE A 14 -14.47 0.57 -2.63
C ILE A 14 -12.94 0.47 -2.69
N SER A 15 -12.33 -0.30 -1.78
CA SER A 15 -10.94 -0.71 -1.92
C SER A 15 -10.78 -1.48 -3.23
N GLY A 16 -9.92 -0.98 -4.12
CA GLY A 16 -9.73 -1.54 -5.45
C GLY A 16 -8.63 -2.56 -5.53
N GLU A 17 -7.85 -2.74 -4.47
CA GLU A 17 -6.62 -3.49 -4.47
C GLU A 17 -6.40 -4.21 -3.12
N SER A 18 -5.33 -5.01 -3.01
CA SER A 18 -4.90 -5.78 -1.86
C SER A 18 -5.87 -6.87 -1.39
N PHE A 19 -5.66 -7.42 -0.22
CA PHE A 19 -6.48 -8.48 0.36
C PHE A 19 -7.94 -8.05 0.55
N HIS A 20 -8.16 -6.76 0.81
CA HIS A 20 -9.48 -6.16 1.07
C HIS A 20 -10.16 -5.60 -0.18
N SER A 21 -9.73 -6.01 -1.38
CA SER A 21 -10.35 -5.59 -2.65
C SER A 21 -11.83 -5.92 -2.68
N GLY A 22 -12.67 -4.93 -2.97
CA GLY A 22 -14.12 -5.03 -2.98
C GLY A 22 -14.81 -4.58 -1.69
N GLU A 23 -14.06 -4.33 -0.62
CA GLU A 23 -14.62 -3.80 0.61
C GLU A 23 -14.85 -2.28 0.53
N VAL A 24 -15.92 -1.80 1.17
CA VAL A 24 -16.15 -0.36 1.31
C VAL A 24 -15.16 0.21 2.32
N ALA A 25 -14.44 1.25 1.96
CA ALA A 25 -13.44 1.90 2.80
C ALA A 25 -13.59 3.43 2.78
N VAL A 26 -13.08 4.09 3.81
CA VAL A 26 -12.80 5.52 3.78
C VAL A 26 -11.33 5.71 3.44
N PHE A 27 -11.07 6.42 2.36
CA PHE A 27 -9.71 6.76 1.93
C PHE A 27 -9.26 8.06 2.56
N VAL A 28 -8.07 8.05 3.15
CA VAL A 28 -7.35 9.25 3.61
C VAL A 28 -6.11 9.38 2.76
N ARG A 29 -6.10 10.36 1.84
CA ARG A 29 -4.97 10.61 0.95
C ARG A 29 -4.10 11.73 1.46
N LEU A 30 -2.86 11.41 1.82
CA LEU A 30 -1.87 12.39 2.26
C LEU A 30 -1.08 12.96 1.08
N TYR A 31 -0.63 14.20 1.19
CA TYR A 31 0.14 14.91 0.18
C TYR A 31 1.64 14.68 0.33
N GLY A 32 2.31 14.42 -0.78
CA GLY A 32 3.75 14.27 -0.89
C GLY A 32 4.15 12.85 -1.29
N CYS A 33 5.14 12.73 -2.14
CA CYS A 33 5.74 11.45 -2.52
C CYS A 33 7.23 11.66 -2.81
N ASN A 34 8.04 10.69 -2.43
CA ASN A 34 9.48 10.66 -2.68
C ASN A 34 9.86 9.94 -3.99
N LEU A 35 8.88 9.30 -4.67
CA LEU A 35 9.10 8.63 -5.95
C LEU A 35 8.43 9.38 -7.11
N ARG A 36 8.84 9.06 -8.34
CA ARG A 36 8.24 9.50 -9.60
C ARG A 36 8.12 8.29 -10.51
N CYS A 37 7.15 7.42 -10.16
CA CYS A 37 6.93 6.15 -10.84
C CYS A 37 6.47 6.37 -12.28
N LYS A 38 7.04 5.57 -13.21
CA LYS A 38 6.67 5.62 -14.60
C LYS A 38 6.85 4.24 -15.23
N TYR A 39 5.79 3.67 -15.76
CA TYR A 39 5.80 2.41 -16.49
C TYR A 39 5.66 2.64 -17.99
N GLY A 40 6.77 2.68 -18.70
CA GLY A 40 6.78 3.06 -20.12
C GLY A 40 6.24 4.49 -20.31
N ASN A 41 5.11 4.62 -21.00
CA ASN A 41 4.43 5.91 -21.20
C ASN A 41 3.40 6.24 -20.09
N ASN A 42 3.13 5.31 -19.18
CA ASN A 42 2.17 5.50 -18.09
C ASN A 42 2.87 6.15 -16.90
N GLU A 43 2.53 7.38 -16.61
CA GLU A 43 2.97 8.07 -15.39
C GLU A 43 2.16 7.61 -14.18
N CYS A 44 2.56 8.04 -12.99
CA CYS A 44 1.80 7.79 -11.76
C CYS A 44 0.35 8.27 -11.95
N ASP A 45 -0.63 7.46 -11.58
CA ASP A 45 -2.06 7.75 -11.71
C ASP A 45 -2.59 8.77 -10.68
N THR A 46 -1.79 9.11 -9.68
CA THR A 46 -2.13 10.09 -8.64
C THR A 46 -1.13 11.26 -8.55
N PRO A 47 -0.75 11.91 -9.65
CA PRO A 47 0.24 12.99 -9.60
C PRO A 47 -0.22 14.18 -8.76
N TYR A 48 -1.52 14.41 -8.65
CA TYR A 48 -2.11 15.45 -7.81
C TYR A 48 -1.86 15.25 -6.31
N SER A 49 -1.46 14.05 -5.90
CA SER A 49 -1.07 13.78 -4.51
C SER A 49 0.30 14.33 -4.12
N TYR A 50 1.10 14.80 -5.08
CA TYR A 50 2.42 15.41 -4.83
C TYR A 50 2.71 16.66 -5.68
N GLU A 51 1.79 17.04 -6.56
CA GLU A 51 1.88 18.23 -7.38
C GLU A 51 0.83 19.28 -6.99
N GLY A 52 1.07 20.56 -7.33
CA GLY A 52 0.09 21.62 -7.22
C GLY A 52 -0.23 22.15 -5.81
N ASN A 53 0.39 21.60 -4.75
CA ASN A 53 0.22 22.04 -3.36
C ASN A 53 -1.25 22.15 -2.87
N GLN A 54 -2.14 21.31 -3.40
CA GLN A 54 -3.56 21.28 -3.03
C GLN A 54 -3.79 20.32 -1.87
N TYR A 55 -3.70 20.81 -0.65
CA TYR A 55 -3.94 20.05 0.58
C TYR A 55 -4.48 20.95 1.69
N LYS A 56 -5.09 20.33 2.69
CA LYS A 56 -5.42 20.95 3.98
C LYS A 56 -4.47 20.45 5.06
N LEU A 57 -4.12 21.31 6.01
CA LEU A 57 -3.39 20.89 7.20
C LEU A 57 -4.42 20.46 8.26
N MET A 58 -4.40 19.19 8.65
CA MET A 58 -5.32 18.60 9.61
C MET A 58 -4.54 17.90 10.72
N THR A 59 -5.04 17.96 11.94
CA THR A 59 -4.55 17.15 13.06
C THR A 59 -5.05 15.71 12.93
N ALA A 60 -4.49 14.78 13.70
CA ALA A 60 -4.96 13.39 13.71
C ALA A 60 -6.44 13.31 14.14
N ASP A 61 -6.84 14.06 15.18
CA ASP A 61 -8.24 14.14 15.62
C ASP A 61 -9.17 14.62 14.50
N GLU A 62 -8.82 15.72 13.81
CA GLU A 62 -9.62 16.26 12.71
C GLU A 62 -9.77 15.25 11.56
N ILE A 63 -8.73 14.45 11.27
CA ILE A 63 -8.79 13.38 10.27
C ILE A 63 -9.72 12.27 10.75
N CYS A 64 -9.57 11.81 11.99
CA CYS A 64 -10.42 10.76 12.56
C CYS A 64 -11.90 11.19 12.63
N ASP A 65 -12.18 12.43 12.95
CA ASP A 65 -13.55 12.98 12.95
C ASP A 65 -14.19 12.92 11.56
N GLU A 66 -13.45 13.31 10.51
CA GLU A 66 -13.96 13.21 9.12
C GLU A 66 -14.14 11.75 8.67
N VAL A 67 -13.21 10.88 9.03
CA VAL A 67 -13.31 9.44 8.76
C VAL A 67 -14.55 8.85 9.43
N ASN A 68 -14.77 9.14 10.72
CA ASN A 68 -15.92 8.62 11.49
C ASN A 68 -17.27 9.09 10.94
N LYS A 69 -17.36 10.29 10.35
CA LYS A 69 -18.57 10.77 9.67
C LYS A 69 -18.91 9.95 8.41
N LEU A 70 -17.91 9.45 7.70
CA LEU A 70 -18.07 8.73 6.44
C LEU A 70 -18.10 7.20 6.62
N SER A 71 -17.40 6.69 7.64
CA SER A 71 -17.19 5.26 7.83
C SER A 71 -18.44 4.54 8.32
N THR A 72 -18.75 3.40 7.71
CA THR A 72 -19.84 2.51 8.14
C THR A 72 -19.35 1.18 8.69
N ASN A 73 -18.14 0.77 8.33
CA ASN A 73 -17.54 -0.53 8.68
C ASN A 73 -16.18 -0.40 9.38
N LYS A 74 -15.80 0.82 9.76
CA LYS A 74 -14.53 1.12 10.45
C LYS A 74 -13.26 0.76 9.66
N PHE A 75 -13.35 0.55 8.33
CA PHE A 75 -12.22 0.25 7.49
C PHE A 75 -11.73 1.51 6.76
N VAL A 76 -10.44 1.78 6.85
CA VAL A 76 -9.75 2.96 6.31
C VAL A 76 -8.57 2.51 5.45
N VAL A 77 -8.42 3.13 4.29
CA VAL A 77 -7.20 3.05 3.48
C VAL A 77 -6.44 4.35 3.64
N LEU A 78 -5.31 4.31 4.34
CA LEU A 78 -4.38 5.42 4.47
C LEU A 78 -3.38 5.35 3.31
N THR A 79 -3.48 6.28 2.41
CA THR A 79 -2.71 6.32 1.15
C THR A 79 -2.22 7.73 0.87
N GLY A 80 -1.82 8.02 -0.36
CA GLY A 80 -1.41 9.36 -0.76
C GLY A 80 -0.51 9.33 -1.97
N GLY A 81 0.53 10.17 -1.95
CA GLY A 81 1.75 9.91 -2.71
C GLY A 81 2.55 8.81 -2.00
N GLU A 82 3.09 9.16 -0.84
CA GLU A 82 3.66 8.19 0.12
C GLU A 82 3.30 8.63 1.55
N PRO A 83 2.41 7.90 2.24
CA PRO A 83 1.96 8.32 3.57
C PRO A 83 3.08 8.25 4.61
N LEU A 84 4.02 7.31 4.47
CA LEU A 84 5.04 7.05 5.49
C LEU A 84 6.20 8.06 5.51
N ILE A 85 6.28 9.01 4.57
CA ILE A 85 7.27 10.11 4.65
C ILE A 85 6.84 11.22 5.62
N HIS A 86 5.60 11.20 6.10
CA HIS A 86 5.13 12.21 7.03
C HIS A 86 5.79 12.05 8.41
N PRO A 87 6.28 13.14 9.01
CA PRO A 87 6.80 13.09 10.37
C PRO A 87 5.73 12.61 11.36
N ASN A 88 6.12 11.80 12.32
CA ASN A 88 5.24 11.29 13.37
C ASN A 88 3.99 10.55 12.85
N ILE A 89 4.13 9.85 11.71
CA ILE A 89 3.02 9.08 11.13
C ILE A 89 2.53 7.98 12.09
N GLU A 90 3.40 7.47 12.95
CA GLU A 90 3.06 6.52 14.00
C GLU A 90 2.02 7.06 14.97
N PHE A 91 1.97 8.36 15.19
CA PHE A 91 0.97 9.00 16.02
C PHE A 91 -0.41 9.00 15.34
N LEU A 92 -0.48 9.32 14.04
CA LEU A 92 -1.73 9.23 13.28
C LEU A 92 -2.25 7.79 13.26
N LEU A 93 -1.38 6.81 13.06
CA LEU A 93 -1.74 5.38 13.08
C LEU A 93 -2.28 4.96 14.44
N TYR A 94 -1.67 5.43 15.54
CA TYR A 94 -2.16 5.19 16.89
C TYR A 94 -3.56 5.80 17.11
N GLU A 95 -3.75 7.06 16.73
CA GLU A 95 -5.06 7.75 16.86
C GLU A 95 -6.14 6.98 16.11
N MET A 96 -5.86 6.56 14.88
CA MET A 96 -6.82 5.81 14.07
C MET A 96 -7.10 4.42 14.67
N ALA A 97 -6.07 3.62 14.92
CA ALA A 97 -6.22 2.20 15.23
C ALA A 97 -6.65 1.95 16.69
N VAL A 98 -6.13 2.74 17.63
CA VAL A 98 -6.36 2.52 19.07
C VAL A 98 -7.48 3.42 19.60
N LEU A 99 -7.39 4.74 19.40
CA LEU A 99 -8.36 5.66 20.01
C LEU A 99 -9.70 5.68 19.25
N ASN A 100 -9.68 5.47 17.94
CA ASN A 100 -10.89 5.44 17.11
C ASN A 100 -11.34 4.04 16.69
N HIS A 101 -10.60 2.98 17.05
CA HIS A 101 -10.91 1.59 16.73
C HIS A 101 -11.15 1.37 15.23
N LEU A 102 -10.31 1.97 14.39
CA LEU A 102 -10.36 1.84 12.95
C LEU A 102 -9.40 0.73 12.51
N LYS A 103 -9.82 -0.10 11.55
CA LYS A 103 -8.93 -0.98 10.82
C LYS A 103 -8.29 -0.20 9.68
N VAL A 104 -6.97 -0.05 9.69
CA VAL A 104 -6.22 0.85 8.80
C VAL A 104 -5.32 0.04 7.88
N ASP A 105 -5.61 0.04 6.58
CA ASP A 105 -4.70 -0.47 5.56
C ASP A 105 -3.81 0.68 5.07
N VAL A 106 -2.52 0.58 5.32
CA VAL A 106 -1.51 1.57 4.93
C VAL A 106 -0.92 1.17 3.59
N GLU A 107 -1.36 1.83 2.52
CA GLU A 107 -0.78 1.66 1.18
C GLU A 107 0.49 2.49 1.04
N THR A 108 1.63 1.81 0.90
CA THR A 108 2.95 2.44 0.79
C THR A 108 3.71 1.98 -0.44
N ASN A 109 4.53 2.86 -0.97
CA ASN A 109 5.34 2.59 -2.17
C ASN A 109 6.57 1.70 -1.90
N GLY A 110 6.81 1.28 -0.65
CA GLY A 110 7.87 0.35 -0.26
C GLY A 110 9.28 0.94 -0.24
N SER A 111 9.44 2.26 -0.40
CA SER A 111 10.76 2.92 -0.35
C SER A 111 11.14 3.40 1.05
N VAL A 112 10.20 3.44 1.98
CA VAL A 112 10.41 3.79 3.38
C VAL A 112 10.65 2.52 4.20
N ASP A 113 11.67 2.52 5.05
CA ASP A 113 11.89 1.40 5.97
C ASP A 113 10.85 1.39 7.10
N ILE A 114 9.83 0.54 6.91
CA ILE A 114 8.69 0.41 7.82
C ILE A 114 9.11 -0.15 9.19
N ARG A 115 10.24 -0.87 9.28
CA ARG A 115 10.75 -1.45 10.54
C ARG A 115 10.93 -0.37 11.62
N SER A 116 11.37 0.82 11.23
CA SER A 116 11.52 1.95 12.15
C SER A 116 10.20 2.46 12.72
N ILE A 117 9.15 2.45 11.91
CA ILE A 117 7.79 2.84 12.31
C ILE A 117 7.18 1.77 13.22
N VAL A 118 7.29 0.50 12.80
CA VAL A 118 6.82 -0.65 13.60
C VAL A 118 7.52 -0.69 14.97
N ALA A 119 8.84 -0.47 15.02
CA ALA A 119 9.57 -0.40 16.28
C ALA A 119 8.99 0.66 17.24
N LYS A 120 8.65 1.84 16.73
CA LYS A 120 7.99 2.89 17.54
C LYS A 120 6.60 2.46 17.98
N LEU A 121 5.77 1.94 17.07
CA LEU A 121 4.42 1.45 17.38
C LEU A 121 4.45 0.38 18.49
N MET A 122 5.41 -0.53 18.45
CA MET A 122 5.57 -1.59 19.46
C MET A 122 5.99 -1.06 20.84
N THR A 123 6.49 0.17 20.95
CA THR A 123 6.79 0.80 22.26
C THR A 123 5.61 1.52 22.89
N ILE A 124 4.53 1.73 22.15
CA ILE A 124 3.33 2.42 22.62
C ILE A 124 2.45 1.45 23.43
N GLN A 125 1.73 1.95 24.42
CA GLN A 125 0.71 1.17 25.13
C GLN A 125 -0.34 0.63 24.17
N ASN A 126 -0.84 -0.59 24.45
CA ASN A 126 -1.80 -1.32 23.62
C ASN A 126 -1.26 -1.72 22.22
N SER A 127 0.02 -2.09 22.16
CA SER A 127 0.66 -2.53 20.92
C SER A 127 -0.05 -3.74 20.24
N SER A 128 -0.72 -4.61 21.00
CA SER A 128 -1.55 -5.69 20.43
C SER A 128 -2.72 -5.15 19.59
N MET A 129 -3.39 -4.09 20.04
CA MET A 129 -4.45 -3.45 19.26
C MET A 129 -3.91 -2.82 17.96
N LEU A 130 -2.67 -2.31 17.99
CA LEU A 130 -2.03 -1.77 16.80
C LEU A 130 -1.80 -2.86 15.76
N SER A 131 -1.24 -4.00 16.15
CA SER A 131 -0.99 -5.10 15.21
C SER A 131 -2.26 -5.77 14.69
N GLU A 132 -3.35 -5.76 15.46
CA GLU A 132 -4.64 -6.28 15.03
C GLU A 132 -5.38 -5.33 14.05
N ASN A 133 -5.14 -4.02 14.17
CA ASN A 133 -5.88 -3.00 13.44
C ASN A 133 -5.07 -2.30 12.33
N ILE A 134 -3.77 -2.49 12.24
CA ILE A 134 -2.94 -1.91 11.17
C ILE A 134 -2.49 -3.00 10.22
N ILE A 135 -2.72 -2.75 8.94
CA ILE A 135 -2.29 -3.57 7.81
C ILE A 135 -1.27 -2.76 7.01
N PHE A 136 -0.23 -3.39 6.50
CA PHE A 136 0.68 -2.76 5.56
C PHE A 136 0.54 -3.42 4.18
N THR A 137 0.00 -2.67 3.22
CA THR A 137 0.00 -3.04 1.79
C THR A 137 1.19 -2.35 1.11
N ILE A 138 2.23 -3.13 0.83
CA ILE A 138 3.54 -2.63 0.41
C ILE A 138 3.74 -2.89 -1.09
N ASP A 139 3.89 -1.84 -1.87
CA ASP A 139 4.22 -1.97 -3.28
C ASP A 139 5.69 -2.38 -3.48
N TYR A 140 5.90 -3.50 -4.15
CA TYR A 140 7.19 -3.81 -4.75
C TYR A 140 7.27 -3.17 -6.13
N LYS A 141 8.13 -2.18 -6.28
CA LYS A 141 8.33 -1.50 -7.56
C LYS A 141 9.26 -2.33 -8.45
N SER A 142 8.68 -2.90 -9.50
CA SER A 142 9.41 -3.70 -10.48
C SER A 142 10.41 -2.86 -11.31
N PRO A 143 11.37 -3.48 -12.00
CA PRO A 143 12.37 -2.77 -12.82
C PRO A 143 11.76 -1.80 -13.82
N SER A 144 10.65 -2.15 -14.47
CA SER A 144 9.99 -1.30 -15.47
C SER A 144 9.42 0.00 -14.91
N CYS A 145 9.25 0.10 -13.57
CA CYS A 145 8.84 1.34 -12.90
C CYS A 145 9.91 2.45 -12.98
N GLY A 146 11.16 2.12 -13.25
CA GLY A 146 12.29 3.06 -13.21
C GLY A 146 12.70 3.51 -11.80
N MET A 147 11.97 3.09 -10.75
CA MET A 147 12.23 3.46 -9.34
C MET A 147 12.71 2.26 -8.51
N ASN A 148 13.05 1.15 -9.13
CA ASN A 148 13.49 -0.07 -8.43
C ASN A 148 14.72 0.18 -7.54
N SER A 149 15.64 1.04 -7.95
CA SER A 149 16.81 1.43 -7.15
C SER A 149 16.48 2.21 -5.87
N ALA A 150 15.28 2.76 -5.75
CA ALA A 150 14.81 3.45 -4.55
C ALA A 150 14.18 2.50 -3.52
N MET A 151 14.01 1.22 -3.89
CA MET A 151 13.48 0.21 -2.98
C MET A 151 14.47 -0.13 -1.87
N ILE A 152 13.95 -0.51 -0.73
CA ILE A 152 14.77 -1.04 0.38
C ILE A 152 15.52 -2.28 -0.12
N SER A 153 16.84 -2.31 0.06
CA SER A 153 17.72 -3.36 -0.49
C SER A 153 17.42 -4.77 0.08
N ASP A 154 16.91 -4.81 1.31
CA ASP A 154 16.48 -6.00 2.03
C ASP A 154 14.95 -6.04 2.20
N PHE A 155 14.23 -5.77 1.11
CA PHE A 155 12.78 -5.66 1.08
C PHE A 155 12.07 -6.89 1.65
N ALA A 156 12.52 -8.09 1.29
CA ALA A 156 11.91 -9.33 1.80
C ALA A 156 12.12 -9.49 3.31
N GLU A 157 13.29 -9.13 3.82
CA GLU A 157 13.61 -9.12 5.24
C GLU A 157 12.80 -8.07 6.00
N MET A 158 12.53 -6.91 5.39
CA MET A 158 11.63 -5.91 5.95
C MET A 158 10.22 -6.49 6.09
N VAL A 159 9.68 -7.09 5.04
CA VAL A 159 8.35 -7.75 5.03
C VAL A 159 8.27 -8.82 6.12
N ASP A 160 9.26 -9.70 6.21
CA ASP A 160 9.32 -10.76 7.24
C ASP A 160 9.35 -10.16 8.66
N THR A 161 10.13 -9.11 8.88
CA THR A 161 10.22 -8.45 10.19
C THR A 161 8.86 -7.90 10.63
N ILE A 162 8.13 -7.24 9.74
CA ILE A 162 6.82 -6.65 10.03
C ILE A 162 5.81 -7.76 10.34
N ASN A 163 5.80 -8.82 9.53
CA ASN A 163 4.94 -9.98 9.72
C ASN A 163 5.20 -10.68 11.07
N ARG A 164 6.47 -10.85 11.46
CA ARG A 164 6.84 -11.41 12.78
C ARG A 164 6.47 -10.52 13.96
N CYS A 165 6.34 -9.23 13.75
CA CYS A 165 5.81 -8.30 14.76
C CYS A 165 4.28 -8.42 14.93
N GLY A 166 3.61 -9.29 14.16
CA GLY A 166 2.19 -9.57 14.27
C GLY A 166 1.30 -8.67 13.42
N PHE A 167 1.88 -7.79 12.59
CA PHE A 167 1.09 -7.00 11.64
C PHE A 167 0.72 -7.81 10.41
N GLU A 168 -0.49 -7.60 9.89
CA GLU A 168 -0.87 -8.10 8.58
C GLU A 168 -0.08 -7.37 7.50
N VAL A 169 0.55 -8.12 6.60
CA VAL A 169 1.35 -7.56 5.50
C VAL A 169 0.87 -8.11 4.17
N ASN A 170 0.56 -7.23 3.25
CA ASN A 170 0.27 -7.55 1.85
C ASN A 170 1.38 -6.98 0.95
N VAL A 171 1.89 -7.78 0.04
CA VAL A 171 2.89 -7.34 -0.94
C VAL A 171 2.24 -7.26 -2.31
N LYS A 172 2.26 -6.07 -2.91
CA LYS A 172 1.70 -5.82 -4.23
C LYS A 172 2.82 -5.58 -5.23
N CYS A 173 3.00 -6.49 -6.18
CA CYS A 173 3.97 -6.38 -7.26
C CYS A 173 3.31 -5.74 -8.48
N VAL A 174 3.53 -4.43 -8.67
CA VAL A 174 3.04 -3.72 -9.87
C VAL A 174 4.00 -4.00 -11.03
N ILE A 175 3.51 -4.66 -12.08
CA ILE A 175 4.35 -5.18 -13.16
C ILE A 175 3.78 -4.94 -14.56
N THR A 176 4.68 -4.95 -15.52
CA THR A 176 4.40 -5.13 -16.95
C THR A 176 4.77 -6.56 -17.39
N PRO A 177 4.35 -7.04 -18.58
CA PRO A 177 4.68 -8.40 -19.04
C PRO A 177 6.15 -8.57 -19.50
N THR A 178 7.07 -7.70 -19.09
CA THR A 178 8.48 -7.80 -19.44
C THR A 178 9.19 -8.95 -18.72
N GLY A 179 10.19 -9.53 -19.36
CA GLY A 179 11.00 -10.59 -18.74
C GLY A 179 11.72 -10.14 -17.48
N GLU A 180 12.10 -8.86 -17.39
CA GLU A 180 12.76 -8.27 -16.21
C GLU A 180 11.83 -8.20 -15.01
N ASP A 181 10.59 -7.72 -15.19
CA ASP A 181 9.59 -7.66 -14.12
C ASP A 181 9.23 -9.06 -13.63
N ILE A 182 8.98 -9.98 -14.56
CA ILE A 182 8.68 -11.38 -14.24
C ILE A 182 9.82 -12.02 -13.44
N ALA A 183 11.08 -11.80 -13.85
CA ALA A 183 12.24 -12.32 -13.14
C ALA A 183 12.40 -11.72 -11.75
N ALA A 184 12.17 -10.42 -11.61
CA ALA A 184 12.24 -9.70 -10.32
C ALA A 184 11.20 -10.24 -9.32
N VAL A 185 9.95 -10.44 -9.77
CA VAL A 185 8.89 -11.01 -8.91
C VAL A 185 9.22 -12.45 -8.52
N LYS A 186 9.71 -13.29 -9.45
CA LYS A 186 10.17 -14.65 -9.13
C LYS A 186 11.27 -14.66 -8.06
N ALA A 187 12.22 -13.74 -8.16
CA ALA A 187 13.29 -13.61 -7.18
C ALA A 187 12.74 -13.21 -5.80
N LEU A 188 11.80 -12.27 -5.75
CA LEU A 188 11.13 -11.85 -4.52
C LEU A 188 10.36 -13.00 -3.88
N VAL A 189 9.50 -13.70 -4.63
CA VAL A 189 8.73 -14.86 -4.13
C VAL A 189 9.66 -15.91 -3.56
N ASN A 190 10.69 -16.31 -4.32
CA ASN A 190 11.67 -17.29 -3.86
C ASN A 190 12.43 -16.83 -2.59
N ARG A 191 12.68 -15.53 -2.44
CA ARG A 191 13.30 -15.00 -1.22
C ARG A 191 12.34 -15.08 -0.04
N LEU A 192 11.09 -14.61 -0.19
CA LEU A 192 10.06 -14.66 0.83
C LEU A 192 9.77 -16.11 1.28
N ASP A 193 9.61 -17.04 0.35
CA ASP A 193 9.38 -18.46 0.66
C ASP A 193 10.52 -19.09 1.52
N ARG A 194 11.73 -18.54 1.43
CA ARG A 194 12.89 -19.06 2.21
C ARG A 194 13.04 -18.47 3.59
N ILE A 195 12.66 -17.20 3.77
CA ILE A 195 12.97 -16.49 5.01
C ILE A 195 11.75 -16.15 5.84
N SER A 196 10.58 -16.04 5.20
CA SER A 196 9.39 -15.50 5.83
C SER A 196 8.40 -16.59 6.21
N THR A 197 7.62 -16.31 7.25
CA THR A 197 6.41 -17.06 7.62
C THR A 197 5.17 -16.50 6.92
N LEU A 198 5.30 -15.47 6.08
CA LEU A 198 4.22 -14.91 5.31
C LEU A 198 3.66 -15.96 4.32
N ASP A 199 2.35 -16.17 4.36
CA ASP A 199 1.69 -16.99 3.34
C ASP A 199 1.60 -16.21 2.02
N THR A 200 2.59 -16.43 1.14
CA THR A 200 2.66 -15.76 -0.17
C THR A 200 1.44 -16.06 -1.04
N SER A 201 0.74 -17.19 -0.81
CA SER A 201 -0.49 -17.54 -1.54
C SER A 201 -1.70 -16.66 -1.18
N GLN A 202 -1.68 -16.07 0.00
CA GLN A 202 -2.73 -15.17 0.47
C GLN A 202 -2.37 -13.70 0.33
N HIS A 203 -1.11 -13.36 0.56
CA HIS A 203 -0.66 -11.99 0.81
C HIS A 203 0.29 -11.42 -0.27
N LEU A 204 0.56 -12.16 -1.36
CA LEU A 204 1.34 -11.64 -2.47
C LEU A 204 0.49 -11.52 -3.74
N PHE A 205 0.40 -10.29 -4.24
CA PHE A 205 -0.44 -9.92 -5.38
C PHE A 205 0.41 -9.50 -6.58
N ILE A 206 0.13 -10.09 -7.73
CA ILE A 206 0.64 -9.62 -9.03
C ILE A 206 -0.40 -8.66 -9.59
N SER A 207 -0.04 -7.38 -9.67
CA SER A 207 -0.91 -6.30 -10.11
C SER A 207 -0.41 -5.76 -11.46
N PRO A 208 -1.07 -6.13 -12.57
CA PRO A 208 -0.71 -5.61 -13.88
C PRO A 208 -0.90 -4.10 -13.97
N VAL A 209 0.05 -3.40 -14.58
CA VAL A 209 -0.13 -1.99 -14.94
C VAL A 209 -1.35 -1.86 -15.84
N TYR A 210 -2.20 -0.88 -15.55
CA TYR A 210 -3.43 -0.65 -16.33
C TYR A 210 -3.10 -0.42 -17.81
N GLY A 211 -3.81 -1.13 -18.69
CA GLY A 211 -3.61 -1.07 -20.14
C GLY A 211 -2.46 -1.94 -20.71
N CYS A 212 -1.73 -2.68 -19.87
CA CYS A 212 -0.76 -3.64 -20.38
C CYS A 212 -1.42 -4.98 -20.82
N ASP A 213 -0.66 -5.85 -21.46
CA ASP A 213 -1.10 -7.21 -21.83
C ASP A 213 -1.18 -8.12 -20.59
N ILE A 214 -2.35 -8.14 -19.98
CA ILE A 214 -2.64 -8.95 -18.77
C ILE A 214 -2.56 -10.44 -19.10
N ALA A 215 -2.98 -10.87 -20.32
CA ALA A 215 -2.97 -12.26 -20.71
C ALA A 215 -1.54 -12.83 -20.72
N ALA A 216 -0.57 -12.06 -21.20
CA ALA A 216 0.83 -12.45 -21.15
C ALA A 216 1.35 -12.63 -19.70
N ILE A 217 0.88 -11.82 -18.75
CA ILE A 217 1.23 -11.98 -17.33
C ILE A 217 0.59 -13.27 -16.78
N VAL A 218 -0.69 -13.50 -17.05
CA VAL A 218 -1.41 -14.73 -16.62
C VAL A 218 -0.75 -15.98 -17.19
N ASP A 219 -0.35 -15.95 -18.44
CA ASP A 219 0.38 -17.04 -19.08
C ASP A 219 1.71 -17.36 -18.35
N ASN A 220 2.45 -16.33 -17.94
CA ASN A 220 3.65 -16.50 -17.13
C ASN A 220 3.34 -17.07 -15.74
N MET A 221 2.25 -16.64 -15.10
CA MET A 221 1.81 -17.19 -13.81
C MET A 221 1.48 -18.67 -13.94
N CYS A 222 0.69 -19.06 -14.94
CA CYS A 222 0.29 -20.46 -15.17
C CYS A 222 1.47 -21.39 -15.49
N LYS A 223 2.51 -20.88 -16.13
CA LYS A 223 3.71 -21.65 -16.51
C LYS A 223 4.80 -21.70 -15.43
N SER A 224 4.67 -20.92 -14.37
CA SER A 224 5.69 -20.78 -13.31
C SER A 224 5.21 -21.33 -11.99
N GLU A 225 5.90 -22.35 -11.46
CA GLU A 225 5.61 -22.91 -10.13
C GLU A 225 5.68 -21.85 -9.01
N LEU A 226 6.59 -20.89 -9.11
CA LEU A 226 6.67 -19.78 -8.15
C LEU A 226 5.51 -18.80 -8.26
N LEU A 227 5.22 -18.33 -9.48
CA LEU A 227 4.19 -17.32 -9.68
C LEU A 227 2.77 -17.87 -9.54
N SER A 228 2.56 -19.17 -9.74
CA SER A 228 1.26 -19.83 -9.55
C SER A 228 0.79 -19.81 -8.08
N LYS A 229 1.69 -19.55 -7.13
CA LYS A 229 1.35 -19.32 -5.73
C LYS A 229 0.78 -17.94 -5.47
N CYS A 230 1.07 -16.96 -6.33
CA CYS A 230 0.64 -15.58 -6.15
C CYS A 230 -0.79 -15.37 -6.64
N ARG A 231 -1.43 -14.32 -6.17
CA ARG A 231 -2.77 -13.92 -6.60
C ARG A 231 -2.68 -12.85 -7.69
N LEU A 232 -3.40 -13.05 -8.80
CA LEU A 232 -3.61 -11.96 -9.75
C LEU A 232 -4.59 -10.95 -9.16
N GLN A 233 -4.29 -9.67 -9.28
CA GLN A 233 -5.16 -8.60 -8.84
C GLN A 233 -5.27 -7.51 -9.89
N LEU A 234 -6.48 -7.11 -10.19
CA LEU A 234 -6.77 -5.97 -11.05
C LEU A 234 -7.19 -4.77 -10.18
N GLN A 235 -6.91 -3.57 -10.67
CA GLN A 235 -7.40 -2.32 -10.08
C GLN A 235 -8.89 -2.18 -10.40
N ILE A 236 -9.77 -2.79 -9.58
CA ILE A 236 -11.20 -2.92 -9.92
C ILE A 236 -11.90 -1.56 -10.06
N HIS A 237 -11.44 -0.53 -9.37
CA HIS A 237 -11.97 0.82 -9.49
C HIS A 237 -11.85 1.37 -10.92
N LYS A 238 -10.79 1.01 -11.68
CA LYS A 238 -10.58 1.42 -13.09
C LYS A 238 -11.53 0.72 -14.08
N TYR A 239 -12.25 -0.32 -13.64
CA TYR A 239 -13.28 -0.99 -14.43
C TYR A 239 -14.70 -0.54 -14.06
N ILE A 240 -14.87 0.00 -12.84
CA ILE A 240 -16.16 0.49 -12.34
C ILE A 240 -16.41 1.92 -12.82
N TRP A 241 -15.35 2.75 -12.79
CA TRP A 241 -15.42 4.17 -13.15
C TRP A 241 -14.43 4.51 -14.25
N ASP A 242 -14.52 5.74 -14.75
CA ASP A 242 -13.50 6.29 -15.61
C ASP A 242 -12.14 6.23 -14.89
N PRO A 243 -11.08 5.67 -15.53
CA PRO A 243 -9.76 5.50 -14.90
C PRO A 243 -9.14 6.78 -14.34
N GLU A 244 -9.51 7.96 -14.88
CA GLU A 244 -9.03 9.26 -14.45
C GLU A 244 -9.93 9.92 -13.38
N LYS A 245 -11.01 9.27 -12.99
CA LYS A 245 -11.96 9.81 -12.01
C LYS A 245 -11.35 9.82 -10.61
N ARG A 246 -11.43 10.97 -9.92
CA ARG A 246 -10.94 11.15 -8.55
C ARG A 246 -12.06 10.94 -7.53
N GLY A 247 -11.69 10.56 -6.30
CA GLY A 247 -12.62 10.41 -5.18
C GLY A 247 -13.59 9.23 -5.32
N VAL A 248 -13.18 8.17 -6.02
CA VAL A 248 -13.97 6.95 -6.27
C VAL A 248 -13.18 5.69 -5.96
#